data_5710b60047c24c430d0a69b8a94f0e3f
#
_entry.id   5710b60047c24c430d0a69b8a94f0e3f
#
_cell.length_a   1.000
_cell.length_b   1.000
_cell.length_c   1.000
_cell.angle_alpha   90.00
_cell.angle_beta   90.00
_cell.angle_gamma   90.00
#
_symmetry.space_group_name_H-M   'P 1'
#
loop_
_entity.id
_entity.type
_entity.pdbx_description
1 polymer ?
#
loop_
_entity_poly.entity_id
_entity_poly.type
_entity_poly.pdbx_seq_one_letter_code
_entity_poly.pdbx_strand_id
1 'polypeptide(L)'
;MSKVLIIGAGGVGQVVTHKCAQRRDIFSGITLASRTKAKCDAIAAQLNNSINTAQVNADNVPELVALIKKEQPKLVINVALPYQDLTIMDACLETGVDYLDTANYEPRDTAKFEYSWQWAYQDRFKGAGLMALLGSGFDPGVTNVYTALAAKKYLDEVQEIDIIDANAGSHGQPFATNFNPEINIREVTAPCRHWENGQWVETGALATKRSFDFPDGIGPMNIYRMYHEEMESIVKHIPTIKKAQFWMTFSDNYLKHLEVLQNVGMTRIDEVEYNGQKIVPLQFLKAVLPDPGSLGPLTKGKTCIGVVARGLKDGKRRQVYIYNICDHEACYKEVGSQAISYTTGVPAVVGGIMMLTGKWRGEGVFNMEQFDPEPFLEVLGPMGLPTVVVDGGEWPEL
;
A
#
# COMPACT_ATOMS: atom_id res chain seq x y z
N MET A 1 7.93 -4.56 -24.80
CA MET A 1 7.86 -3.13 -24.37
C MET A 1 6.41 -2.66 -24.43
N SER A 2 5.89 -2.08 -23.35
CA SER A 2 4.47 -1.75 -23.21
C SER A 2 4.26 -0.31 -22.76
N LYS A 3 3.15 0.30 -23.18
CA LYS A 3 2.69 1.58 -22.64
C LYS A 3 1.99 1.35 -21.30
N VAL A 4 2.16 2.27 -20.36
CA VAL A 4 1.49 2.27 -19.06
C VAL A 4 0.82 3.61 -18.80
N LEU A 5 -0.36 3.58 -18.19
CA LEU A 5 -1.06 4.75 -17.68
C LEU A 5 -1.01 4.70 -16.14
N ILE A 6 -0.43 5.72 -15.52
CA ILE A 6 -0.37 5.88 -14.06
C ILE A 6 -1.43 6.90 -13.68
N ILE A 7 -2.33 6.54 -12.76
CA ILE A 7 -3.39 7.43 -12.26
C ILE A 7 -3.10 7.78 -10.80
N GLY A 8 -2.82 9.05 -10.54
CA GLY A 8 -2.43 9.59 -9.24
C GLY A 8 -1.05 10.24 -9.27
N ALA A 9 -0.97 11.53 -8.94
CA ALA A 9 0.28 12.32 -8.93
C ALA A 9 0.61 12.83 -7.52
N GLY A 10 0.46 11.96 -6.52
CA GLY A 10 0.93 12.13 -5.15
C GLY A 10 2.35 11.59 -4.96
N GLY A 11 2.81 11.46 -3.71
CA GLY A 11 4.13 10.92 -3.40
C GLY A 11 4.38 9.53 -4.00
N VAL A 12 3.41 8.61 -3.89
CA VAL A 12 3.47 7.28 -4.50
C VAL A 12 3.52 7.36 -6.02
N GLY A 13 2.67 8.20 -6.63
CA GLY A 13 2.65 8.41 -8.10
C GLY A 13 3.97 8.95 -8.63
N GLN A 14 4.64 9.82 -7.87
CA GLN A 14 5.99 10.27 -8.20
C GLN A 14 6.99 9.12 -8.21
N VAL A 15 7.01 8.27 -7.17
CA VAL A 15 7.88 7.09 -7.12
C VAL A 15 7.61 6.15 -8.29
N VAL A 16 6.35 5.77 -8.52
CA VAL A 16 5.95 4.88 -9.62
C VAL A 16 6.42 5.42 -10.96
N THR A 17 6.22 6.73 -11.18
CA THR A 17 6.62 7.38 -12.44
C THR A 17 8.14 7.35 -12.63
N HIS A 18 8.91 7.69 -11.60
CA HIS A 18 10.39 7.64 -11.65
C HIS A 18 10.89 6.20 -11.88
N LYS A 19 10.34 5.23 -11.17
CA LYS A 19 10.74 3.82 -11.30
C LYS A 19 10.36 3.21 -12.64
N CYS A 20 9.20 3.54 -13.20
CA CYS A 20 8.85 3.18 -14.58
C CYS A 20 9.82 3.82 -15.59
N ALA A 21 10.23 5.07 -15.37
CA ALA A 21 11.18 5.76 -16.22
C ALA A 21 12.60 5.15 -16.18
N GLN A 22 12.98 4.52 -15.07
CA GLN A 22 14.24 3.75 -14.94
C GLN A 22 14.20 2.40 -15.68
N ARG A 23 13.01 1.89 -16.03
CA ARG A 23 12.79 0.59 -16.67
C ARG A 23 12.16 0.71 -18.04
N ARG A 24 12.82 1.53 -18.91
CA ARG A 24 12.39 1.74 -20.31
C ARG A 24 12.45 0.48 -21.17
N ASP A 25 13.18 -0.51 -20.74
CA ASP A 25 13.20 -1.87 -21.30
C ASP A 25 11.82 -2.56 -21.22
N ILE A 26 11.01 -2.22 -20.23
CA ILE A 26 9.65 -2.73 -20.03
C ILE A 26 8.61 -1.65 -20.41
N PHE A 27 8.73 -0.45 -19.87
CA PHE A 27 7.79 0.65 -20.01
C PHE A 27 8.21 1.60 -21.14
N SER A 28 7.82 1.28 -22.39
CA SER A 28 8.22 2.07 -23.57
C SER A 28 7.51 3.42 -23.67
N GLY A 29 6.29 3.53 -23.13
CA GLY A 29 5.53 4.77 -23.04
C GLY A 29 4.90 4.90 -21.66
N ILE A 30 5.05 6.07 -21.03
CA ILE A 30 4.52 6.36 -19.70
C ILE A 30 3.65 7.61 -19.81
N THR A 31 2.40 7.50 -19.38
CA THR A 31 1.51 8.64 -19.19
C THR A 31 1.13 8.74 -17.73
N LEU A 32 1.40 9.89 -17.10
CA LEU A 32 0.97 10.20 -15.73
C LEU A 32 -0.27 11.10 -15.79
N ALA A 33 -1.34 10.68 -15.11
CA ALA A 33 -2.60 11.40 -15.11
C ALA A 33 -3.11 11.66 -13.68
N SER A 34 -3.70 12.81 -13.46
CA SER A 34 -4.40 13.15 -12.22
C SER A 34 -5.40 14.29 -12.44
N ARG A 35 -6.23 14.54 -11.46
CA ARG A 35 -7.17 15.67 -11.46
C ARG A 35 -6.44 17.02 -11.55
N THR A 36 -5.24 17.12 -10.98
CA THR A 36 -4.41 18.33 -11.01
C THR A 36 -3.23 18.12 -11.96
N LYS A 37 -3.43 18.48 -13.25
CA LYS A 37 -2.42 18.32 -14.30
C LYS A 37 -1.07 18.95 -13.93
N ALA A 38 -1.06 20.09 -13.25
CA ALA A 38 0.17 20.77 -12.83
C ALA A 38 1.09 19.89 -11.94
N LYS A 39 0.50 18.99 -11.12
CA LYS A 39 1.31 18.01 -10.33
C LYS A 39 1.98 16.99 -11.27
N CYS A 40 1.28 16.53 -12.30
CA CYS A 40 1.84 15.62 -13.31
C CYS A 40 2.99 16.29 -14.07
N ASP A 41 2.78 17.55 -14.48
CA ASP A 41 3.79 18.32 -15.22
C ASP A 41 5.04 18.59 -14.37
N ALA A 42 4.88 18.85 -13.07
CA ALA A 42 6.01 19.01 -12.15
C ALA A 42 6.84 17.74 -12.01
N ILE A 43 6.20 16.56 -11.95
CA ILE A 43 6.91 15.26 -11.93
C ILE A 43 7.58 15.00 -13.29
N ALA A 44 6.90 15.28 -14.40
CA ALA A 44 7.47 15.13 -15.75
C ALA A 44 8.73 16.01 -15.94
N ALA A 45 8.71 17.22 -15.41
CA ALA A 45 9.87 18.14 -15.46
C ALA A 45 11.10 17.55 -14.76
N GLN A 46 10.94 16.83 -13.64
CA GLN A 46 12.05 16.13 -12.96
C GLN A 46 12.66 15.02 -13.82
N LEU A 47 11.90 14.50 -14.79
CA LEU A 47 12.32 13.47 -15.74
C LEU A 47 12.65 14.04 -17.13
N ASN A 48 13.04 15.32 -17.21
CA ASN A 48 13.34 16.02 -18.47
C ASN A 48 12.21 15.92 -19.51
N ASN A 49 10.97 15.92 -19.05
CA ASN A 49 9.75 15.77 -19.86
C ASN A 49 9.75 14.51 -20.77
N SER A 50 10.36 13.42 -20.30
CA SER A 50 10.44 12.15 -21.04
C SER A 50 9.20 11.27 -20.93
N ILE A 51 8.15 11.77 -20.27
CA ILE A 51 6.83 11.11 -20.09
C ILE A 51 5.72 12.03 -20.57
N ASN A 52 4.54 11.45 -20.88
CA ASN A 52 3.34 12.20 -21.16
C ASN A 52 2.61 12.54 -19.86
N THR A 53 1.85 13.64 -19.89
CA THR A 53 0.96 14.05 -18.80
C THR A 53 -0.46 14.27 -19.30
N ALA A 54 -1.44 13.96 -18.46
CA ALA A 54 -2.84 14.16 -18.76
C ALA A 54 -3.62 14.66 -17.52
N GLN A 55 -4.74 15.32 -17.78
CA GLN A 55 -5.73 15.59 -16.75
C GLN A 55 -6.85 14.55 -16.85
N VAL A 56 -7.29 14.01 -15.71
CA VAL A 56 -8.43 13.11 -15.62
C VAL A 56 -9.07 13.20 -14.24
N ASN A 57 -10.40 13.21 -14.22
CA ASN A 57 -11.13 12.97 -12.98
C ASN A 57 -11.38 11.46 -12.83
N ALA A 58 -10.69 10.82 -11.90
CA ALA A 58 -10.79 9.38 -11.67
C ALA A 58 -12.14 8.94 -11.04
N ASP A 59 -12.99 9.86 -10.64
CA ASP A 59 -14.39 9.60 -10.28
C ASP A 59 -15.32 9.51 -11.50
N ASN A 60 -14.82 9.79 -12.72
CA ASN A 60 -15.60 9.88 -13.95
C ASN A 60 -15.17 8.79 -14.95
N VAL A 61 -15.93 7.69 -15.00
CA VAL A 61 -15.64 6.55 -15.89
C VAL A 61 -15.54 6.96 -17.36
N PRO A 62 -16.44 7.76 -17.95
CA PRO A 62 -16.31 8.26 -19.33
C PRO A 62 -14.99 9.00 -19.61
N GLU A 63 -14.49 9.84 -18.69
CA GLU A 63 -13.21 10.53 -18.87
C GLU A 63 -12.03 9.54 -18.84
N LEU A 64 -12.07 8.58 -17.91
CA LEU A 64 -11.07 7.51 -17.82
C LEU A 64 -11.03 6.68 -19.11
N VAL A 65 -12.20 6.25 -19.60
CA VAL A 65 -12.33 5.47 -20.85
C VAL A 65 -11.78 6.26 -22.05
N ALA A 66 -12.11 7.54 -22.16
CA ALA A 66 -11.59 8.40 -23.24
C ALA A 66 -10.06 8.52 -23.17
N LEU A 67 -9.50 8.69 -21.97
CA LEU A 67 -8.05 8.76 -21.77
C LEU A 67 -7.37 7.43 -22.10
N ILE A 68 -7.89 6.29 -21.61
CA ILE A 68 -7.33 4.96 -21.89
C ILE A 68 -7.37 4.64 -23.39
N LYS A 69 -8.47 4.94 -24.07
CA LYS A 69 -8.58 4.77 -25.53
C LYS A 69 -7.60 5.65 -26.31
N LYS A 70 -7.32 6.86 -25.84
CA LYS A 70 -6.33 7.77 -26.44
C LYS A 70 -4.90 7.28 -26.24
N GLU A 71 -4.52 6.94 -25.01
CA GLU A 71 -3.15 6.56 -24.66
C GLU A 71 -2.81 5.12 -25.05
N GLN A 72 -3.80 4.23 -25.13
CA GLN A 72 -3.68 2.80 -25.47
C GLN A 72 -2.64 2.07 -24.59
N PRO A 73 -2.73 2.15 -23.26
CA PRO A 73 -1.84 1.41 -22.38
C PRO A 73 -2.15 -0.09 -22.40
N LYS A 74 -1.20 -0.90 -22.00
CA LYS A 74 -1.41 -2.34 -21.69
C LYS A 74 -1.79 -2.56 -20.24
N LEU A 75 -1.44 -1.62 -19.38
CA LEU A 75 -1.68 -1.67 -17.94
C LEU A 75 -2.02 -0.29 -17.41
N VAL A 76 -3.02 -0.21 -16.56
CA VAL A 76 -3.30 0.94 -15.69
C VAL A 76 -2.73 0.64 -14.31
N ILE A 77 -1.85 1.51 -13.81
CA ILE A 77 -1.36 1.50 -12.42
C ILE A 77 -2.11 2.58 -11.67
N ASN A 78 -2.99 2.17 -10.77
CA ASN A 78 -3.77 3.06 -9.95
C ASN A 78 -3.05 3.34 -8.62
N VAL A 79 -2.64 4.57 -8.41
CA VAL A 79 -2.07 5.11 -7.16
C VAL A 79 -2.80 6.39 -6.75
N ALA A 80 -4.07 6.47 -7.12
CA ALA A 80 -5.00 7.49 -6.66
C ALA A 80 -5.49 7.15 -5.24
N LEU A 81 -6.53 7.84 -4.77
CA LEU A 81 -7.14 7.48 -3.49
C LEU A 81 -8.01 6.22 -3.66
N PRO A 82 -8.17 5.40 -2.60
CA PRO A 82 -8.91 4.13 -2.64
C PRO A 82 -10.37 4.30 -3.09
N TYR A 83 -10.94 5.48 -2.94
CA TYR A 83 -12.30 5.81 -3.39
C TYR A 83 -12.52 5.67 -4.91
N GLN A 84 -11.45 5.68 -5.72
CA GLN A 84 -11.51 5.64 -7.17
C GLN A 84 -11.27 4.25 -7.77
N ASP A 85 -10.96 3.25 -6.97
CA ASP A 85 -10.56 1.93 -7.47
C ASP A 85 -11.63 1.31 -8.37
N LEU A 86 -12.88 1.29 -7.92
CA LEU A 86 -13.97 0.66 -8.69
C LEU A 86 -14.25 1.40 -10.00
N THR A 87 -14.19 2.74 -10.02
CA THR A 87 -14.39 3.53 -11.25
C THR A 87 -13.27 3.30 -12.25
N ILE A 88 -12.02 3.14 -11.78
CA ILE A 88 -10.88 2.82 -12.64
C ILE A 88 -10.98 1.38 -13.14
N MET A 89 -11.37 0.41 -12.30
CA MET A 89 -11.63 -0.98 -12.70
C MET A 89 -12.73 -1.08 -13.76
N ASP A 90 -13.81 -0.33 -13.63
CA ASP A 90 -14.87 -0.25 -14.65
C ASP A 90 -14.33 0.27 -15.99
N ALA A 91 -13.52 1.33 -15.96
CA ALA A 91 -12.91 1.89 -17.17
C ALA A 91 -11.91 0.90 -17.83
N CYS A 92 -11.15 0.15 -17.03
CA CYS A 92 -10.26 -0.90 -17.52
C CYS A 92 -11.04 -2.03 -18.21
N LEU A 93 -12.14 -2.49 -17.62
CA LEU A 93 -13.02 -3.50 -18.21
C LEU A 93 -13.63 -3.02 -19.54
N GLU A 94 -14.14 -1.77 -19.60
CA GLU A 94 -14.71 -1.23 -20.83
C GLU A 94 -13.71 -1.10 -21.97
N THR A 95 -12.43 -0.89 -21.63
CA THR A 95 -11.37 -0.65 -22.61
C THR A 95 -10.47 -1.86 -22.91
N GLY A 96 -10.66 -2.96 -22.18
CA GLY A 96 -9.88 -4.17 -22.36
C GLY A 96 -8.42 -4.04 -21.90
N VAL A 97 -8.18 -3.40 -20.75
CA VAL A 97 -6.84 -3.11 -20.20
C VAL A 97 -6.69 -3.74 -18.82
N ASP A 98 -5.54 -4.31 -18.54
CA ASP A 98 -5.20 -4.86 -17.21
C ASP A 98 -5.12 -3.74 -16.16
N TYR A 99 -5.40 -4.09 -14.90
CA TYR A 99 -5.45 -3.18 -13.75
C TYR A 99 -4.48 -3.61 -12.65
N LEU A 100 -3.90 -2.62 -11.95
CA LEU A 100 -3.09 -2.82 -10.75
C LEU A 100 -3.32 -1.64 -9.80
N ASP A 101 -3.44 -1.91 -8.50
CA ASP A 101 -3.46 -0.90 -7.44
C ASP A 101 -2.49 -1.23 -6.29
N THR A 102 -2.49 -0.37 -5.27
CA THR A 102 -1.59 -0.48 -4.10
C THR A 102 -2.33 -0.59 -2.78
N ALA A 103 -3.65 -0.64 -2.80
CA ALA A 103 -4.51 -0.68 -1.60
C ALA A 103 -5.83 -1.37 -1.95
N ASN A 104 -6.82 -1.31 -1.06
CA ASN A 104 -8.19 -1.76 -1.33
C ASN A 104 -9.15 -0.58 -1.48
N TYR A 105 -10.28 -0.81 -2.12
CA TYR A 105 -11.38 0.16 -2.19
C TYR A 105 -11.93 0.50 -0.81
N GLU A 106 -12.23 1.77 -0.60
CA GLU A 106 -12.90 2.27 0.59
C GLU A 106 -14.07 3.18 0.21
N PRO A 107 -15.30 2.96 0.74
CA PRO A 107 -16.39 3.91 0.60
C PRO A 107 -16.09 5.23 1.31
N ARG A 108 -16.47 6.36 0.71
CA ARG A 108 -16.20 7.71 1.28
C ARG A 108 -16.93 7.97 2.58
N ASP A 109 -18.14 7.45 2.69
CA ASP A 109 -19.08 7.66 3.79
C ASP A 109 -18.96 6.65 4.93
N THR A 110 -18.13 5.62 4.73
CA THR A 110 -17.94 4.54 5.71
C THR A 110 -16.46 4.18 5.75
N ALA A 111 -15.83 4.30 6.93
CA ALA A 111 -14.45 3.81 7.13
C ALA A 111 -14.48 2.28 7.17
N LYS A 112 -14.44 1.64 6.00
CA LYS A 112 -14.57 0.20 5.85
C LYS A 112 -13.60 -0.29 4.79
N PHE A 113 -12.47 -0.80 5.25
CA PHE A 113 -11.37 -1.31 4.45
C PHE A 113 -11.59 -2.80 4.20
N GLU A 114 -12.03 -3.19 3.00
CA GLU A 114 -12.34 -4.59 2.65
C GLU A 114 -12.10 -4.85 1.17
N TYR A 115 -11.48 -5.97 0.83
CA TYR A 115 -11.33 -6.43 -0.55
C TYR A 115 -12.62 -6.93 -1.19
N SER A 116 -13.66 -7.18 -0.42
CA SER A 116 -14.94 -7.74 -0.91
C SER A 116 -15.49 -6.98 -2.13
N TRP A 117 -15.36 -5.65 -2.16
CA TRP A 117 -15.80 -4.78 -3.25
C TRP A 117 -15.07 -5.08 -4.56
N GLN A 118 -13.76 -5.25 -4.51
CA GLN A 118 -12.93 -5.51 -5.68
C GLN A 118 -12.96 -6.99 -6.08
N TRP A 119 -13.04 -7.92 -5.12
CA TRP A 119 -13.24 -9.34 -5.42
C TRP A 119 -14.56 -9.62 -6.15
N ALA A 120 -15.58 -8.80 -5.97
CA ALA A 120 -16.83 -8.90 -6.72
C ALA A 120 -16.64 -8.70 -8.24
N TYR A 121 -15.51 -8.16 -8.68
CA TYR A 121 -15.16 -8.00 -10.09
C TYR A 121 -14.54 -9.27 -10.71
N GLN A 122 -14.31 -10.33 -9.94
CA GLN A 122 -13.65 -11.58 -10.38
C GLN A 122 -14.18 -12.09 -11.72
N ASP A 123 -15.49 -12.31 -11.82
CA ASP A 123 -16.09 -12.92 -13.01
C ASP A 123 -16.08 -11.96 -14.21
N ARG A 124 -16.16 -10.65 -13.97
CA ARG A 124 -16.09 -9.63 -15.02
C ARG A 124 -14.70 -9.58 -15.66
N PHE A 125 -13.62 -9.51 -14.85
CA PHE A 125 -12.23 -9.55 -15.33
C PHE A 125 -11.93 -10.88 -16.00
N LYS A 126 -12.34 -12.01 -15.40
CA LYS A 126 -12.16 -13.34 -15.97
C LYS A 126 -12.88 -13.48 -17.35
N GLY A 127 -14.13 -13.03 -17.43
CA GLY A 127 -14.91 -13.07 -18.67
C GLY A 127 -14.35 -12.19 -19.79
N ALA A 128 -13.60 -11.15 -19.43
CA ALA A 128 -12.92 -10.24 -20.36
C ALA A 128 -11.49 -10.72 -20.74
N GLY A 129 -10.98 -11.80 -20.14
CA GLY A 129 -9.60 -12.26 -20.31
C GLY A 129 -8.55 -11.31 -19.75
N LEU A 130 -8.94 -10.49 -18.74
CA LEU A 130 -8.12 -9.45 -18.12
C LEU A 130 -7.65 -9.86 -16.73
N MET A 131 -6.57 -9.24 -16.28
CA MET A 131 -6.04 -9.39 -14.94
C MET A 131 -6.17 -8.09 -14.16
N ALA A 132 -6.68 -8.17 -12.92
CA ALA A 132 -6.53 -7.15 -11.90
C ALA A 132 -5.62 -7.69 -10.78
N LEU A 133 -4.53 -6.98 -10.48
CA LEU A 133 -3.63 -7.27 -9.37
C LEU A 133 -3.89 -6.24 -8.27
N LEU A 134 -4.33 -6.71 -7.11
CA LEU A 134 -4.71 -5.87 -5.99
C LEU A 134 -3.61 -5.79 -4.94
N GLY A 135 -3.48 -4.62 -4.34
CA GLY A 135 -2.60 -4.39 -3.21
C GLY A 135 -1.12 -4.58 -3.56
N SER A 136 -0.66 -4.12 -4.73
CA SER A 136 0.76 -4.19 -5.10
C SER A 136 1.56 -3.04 -4.51
N GLY A 137 1.42 -2.84 -3.19
CA GLY A 137 2.22 -1.93 -2.36
C GLY A 137 3.22 -2.69 -1.50
N PHE A 138 3.51 -2.15 -0.32
CA PHE A 138 4.32 -2.89 0.64
C PHE A 138 3.44 -3.66 1.63
N ASP A 139 2.59 -2.96 2.31
CA ASP A 139 1.49 -3.41 3.17
C ASP A 139 0.22 -2.61 2.73
N PRO A 140 -0.66 -3.26 1.96
CA PRO A 140 -0.60 -4.60 1.39
C PRO A 140 0.41 -4.74 0.23
N GLY A 141 0.95 -5.95 0.05
CA GLY A 141 1.73 -6.31 -1.14
C GLY A 141 2.99 -7.10 -0.86
N VAL A 142 4.11 -6.45 -0.54
CA VAL A 142 5.36 -7.16 -0.23
C VAL A 142 5.19 -8.07 0.98
N THR A 143 4.40 -7.69 1.97
CA THR A 143 4.05 -8.53 3.13
C THR A 143 3.30 -9.80 2.73
N ASN A 144 2.42 -9.72 1.72
CA ASN A 144 1.78 -10.88 1.10
C ASN A 144 2.80 -11.79 0.40
N VAL A 145 3.73 -11.19 -0.35
CA VAL A 145 4.83 -11.92 -1.03
C VAL A 145 5.77 -12.57 -0.01
N TYR A 146 6.08 -11.90 1.11
CA TYR A 146 6.87 -12.46 2.20
C TYR A 146 6.17 -13.65 2.86
N THR A 147 4.86 -13.55 3.05
CA THR A 147 4.03 -14.65 3.56
C THR A 147 4.05 -15.85 2.60
N ALA A 148 3.89 -15.60 1.29
CA ALA A 148 4.01 -16.64 0.27
C ALA A 148 5.41 -17.26 0.23
N LEU A 149 6.48 -16.45 0.41
CA LEU A 149 7.85 -16.95 0.49
C LEU A 149 8.05 -17.84 1.73
N ALA A 150 7.49 -17.43 2.89
CA ALA A 150 7.54 -18.25 4.10
C ALA A 150 6.88 -19.61 3.87
N ALA A 151 5.69 -19.64 3.25
CA ALA A 151 4.96 -20.86 2.91
C ALA A 151 5.69 -21.71 1.87
N LYS A 152 6.36 -21.09 0.90
CA LYS A 152 7.04 -21.83 -0.17
C LYS A 152 8.36 -22.47 0.29
N LYS A 153 9.14 -21.76 1.12
CA LYS A 153 10.54 -22.17 1.41
C LYS A 153 10.80 -22.60 2.84
N TYR A 154 10.17 -21.94 3.80
CA TYR A 154 10.59 -22.04 5.20
C TYR A 154 9.66 -22.85 6.07
N LEU A 155 8.37 -22.92 5.73
CA LEU A 155 7.34 -23.60 6.51
C LEU A 155 6.52 -24.52 5.60
N ASP A 156 6.27 -25.75 6.04
CA ASP A 156 5.35 -26.66 5.36
C ASP A 156 3.89 -26.32 5.69
N GLU A 157 3.67 -25.71 6.86
CA GLU A 157 2.39 -25.22 7.34
C GLU A 157 2.59 -23.87 8.02
N VAL A 158 2.07 -22.79 7.44
CA VAL A 158 2.05 -21.46 8.06
C VAL A 158 0.85 -21.40 8.99
N GLN A 159 1.07 -21.15 10.28
CA GLN A 159 0.01 -21.13 11.30
C GLN A 159 -0.25 -19.74 11.86
N GLU A 160 0.79 -18.91 11.96
CA GLU A 160 0.69 -17.57 12.54
C GLU A 160 1.48 -16.57 11.69
N ILE A 161 0.92 -15.39 11.52
CA ILE A 161 1.52 -14.26 10.83
C ILE A 161 1.39 -13.01 11.71
N ASP A 162 2.51 -12.39 12.01
CA ASP A 162 2.58 -11.03 12.53
C ASP A 162 3.23 -10.14 11.47
N ILE A 163 2.45 -9.24 10.88
CA ILE A 163 2.94 -8.18 10.00
C ILE A 163 3.34 -7.02 10.90
N ILE A 164 4.55 -6.51 10.74
CA ILE A 164 5.10 -5.49 11.63
C ILE A 164 5.67 -4.36 10.79
N ASP A 165 5.06 -3.18 10.89
CA ASP A 165 5.49 -1.95 10.21
C ASP A 165 6.05 -0.94 11.22
N ALA A 166 7.32 -0.60 11.07
CA ALA A 166 7.98 0.46 11.81
C ALA A 166 8.38 1.62 10.90
N ASN A 167 7.89 2.80 11.23
CA ASN A 167 8.49 4.04 10.79
C ASN A 167 9.28 4.67 11.94
N ALA A 168 10.59 4.46 11.95
CA ALA A 168 11.53 5.06 12.89
C ALA A 168 12.05 6.42 12.38
N GLY A 169 11.42 6.99 11.36
CA GLY A 169 11.74 8.30 10.82
C GLY A 169 11.07 9.44 11.57
N SER A 170 11.59 10.66 11.33
CA SER A 170 11.03 11.89 11.87
C SER A 170 11.16 13.03 10.86
N HIS A 171 10.08 13.78 10.70
CA HIS A 171 10.05 15.03 9.91
C HIS A 171 10.06 16.28 10.80
N GLY A 172 10.12 16.13 12.13
CA GLY A 172 10.22 17.24 13.09
C GLY A 172 8.94 18.07 13.28
N GLN A 173 7.82 17.74 12.62
CA GLN A 173 6.55 18.43 12.85
C GLN A 173 5.87 17.93 14.13
N PRO A 174 5.16 18.78 14.86
CA PRO A 174 4.41 18.36 16.05
C PRO A 174 3.35 17.30 15.76
N PHE A 175 2.61 17.46 14.65
CA PHE A 175 1.65 16.50 14.13
C PHE A 175 1.56 16.62 12.62
N ALA A 176 1.81 15.54 11.92
CA ALA A 176 1.63 15.39 10.47
C ALA A 176 1.56 13.90 10.14
N THR A 177 1.10 13.57 8.95
CA THR A 177 1.02 12.20 8.44
C THR A 177 1.98 12.03 7.25
N ASN A 178 2.54 10.83 7.09
CA ASN A 178 3.50 10.55 6.03
C ASN A 178 2.85 10.27 4.67
N PHE A 179 1.54 10.04 4.65
CA PHE A 179 0.70 9.90 3.45
C PHE A 179 -0.62 10.66 3.68
N ASN A 180 -1.62 10.47 2.81
CA ASN A 180 -2.87 11.23 2.87
C ASN A 180 -3.45 11.29 4.29
N PRO A 181 -3.61 12.48 4.90
CA PRO A 181 -4.04 12.60 6.30
C PRO A 181 -5.42 11.99 6.58
N GLU A 182 -6.32 12.07 5.60
CA GLU A 182 -7.66 11.50 5.73
C GLU A 182 -7.61 9.98 5.85
N ILE A 183 -6.88 9.31 4.96
CA ILE A 183 -6.75 7.86 4.97
C ILE A 183 -6.02 7.41 6.24
N ASN A 184 -4.88 8.01 6.57
CA ASN A 184 -4.13 7.69 7.77
C ASN A 184 -4.96 7.80 9.06
N ILE A 185 -5.70 8.91 9.23
CA ILE A 185 -6.51 9.11 10.43
C ILE A 185 -7.67 8.11 10.49
N ARG A 186 -8.31 7.80 9.35
CA ARG A 186 -9.40 6.82 9.28
C ARG A 186 -8.92 5.42 9.68
N GLU A 187 -7.77 4.99 9.16
CA GLU A 187 -7.16 3.70 9.52
C GLU A 187 -6.81 3.62 11.00
N VAL A 188 -6.08 4.60 11.52
CA VAL A 188 -5.58 4.59 12.91
C VAL A 188 -6.71 4.69 13.94
N THR A 189 -7.83 5.31 13.57
CA THR A 189 -9.01 5.47 14.47
C THR A 189 -10.06 4.40 14.30
N ALA A 190 -9.93 3.51 13.29
CA ALA A 190 -10.86 2.40 13.08
C ALA A 190 -10.72 1.32 14.16
N PRO A 191 -11.81 0.58 14.47
CA PRO A 191 -11.71 -0.63 15.28
C PRO A 191 -10.72 -1.61 14.67
N CYS A 192 -9.93 -2.27 15.52
CA CYS A 192 -8.95 -3.26 15.10
C CYS A 192 -9.62 -4.62 14.92
N ARG A 193 -9.59 -5.17 13.71
CA ARG A 193 -9.93 -6.56 13.43
C ARG A 193 -8.66 -7.36 13.21
N HIS A 194 -8.58 -8.55 13.77
CA HIS A 194 -7.50 -9.50 13.55
C HIS A 194 -8.07 -10.92 13.47
N TRP A 195 -7.32 -11.82 12.87
CA TRP A 195 -7.72 -13.23 12.72
C TRP A 195 -7.18 -14.06 13.87
N GLU A 196 -8.05 -14.79 14.55
CA GLU A 196 -7.68 -15.65 15.66
C GLU A 196 -8.59 -16.89 15.71
N ASN A 197 -7.97 -18.08 15.77
CA ASN A 197 -8.68 -19.36 15.88
C ASN A 197 -9.77 -19.58 14.80
N GLY A 198 -9.50 -19.14 13.57
CA GLY A 198 -10.41 -19.34 12.44
C GLY A 198 -11.56 -18.35 12.35
N GLN A 199 -11.49 -17.22 13.06
CA GLN A 199 -12.52 -16.17 13.05
C GLN A 199 -11.92 -14.77 13.18
N TRP A 200 -12.66 -13.78 12.70
CA TRP A 200 -12.34 -12.38 12.94
C TRP A 200 -12.73 -11.97 14.35
N VAL A 201 -11.79 -11.35 15.05
CA VAL A 201 -11.98 -10.77 16.39
C VAL A 201 -11.83 -9.27 16.29
N GLU A 202 -12.78 -8.52 16.84
CA GLU A 202 -12.72 -7.06 16.86
C GLU A 202 -12.37 -6.55 18.25
N THR A 203 -11.50 -5.53 18.31
CA THR A 203 -11.12 -4.80 19.51
C THR A 203 -11.15 -3.30 19.24
N GLY A 204 -11.07 -2.48 20.29
CA GLY A 204 -10.95 -1.03 20.12
C GLY A 204 -9.69 -0.64 19.34
N ALA A 205 -9.73 0.52 18.69
CA ALA A 205 -8.57 1.08 17.99
C ALA A 205 -7.37 1.18 18.92
N LEU A 206 -6.21 0.69 18.47
CA LEU A 206 -4.92 0.70 19.18
C LEU A 206 -4.96 0.14 20.62
N ALA A 207 -5.98 -0.66 20.97
CA ALA A 207 -6.19 -1.17 22.33
C ALA A 207 -5.08 -2.13 22.80
N THR A 208 -4.34 -2.74 21.89
CA THR A 208 -3.24 -3.67 22.21
C THR A 208 -1.91 -3.05 21.85
N LYS A 209 -1.04 -2.93 22.85
CA LYS A 209 0.33 -2.41 22.73
C LYS A 209 1.33 -3.49 23.12
N ARG A 210 2.43 -3.59 22.36
CA ARG A 210 3.58 -4.48 22.62
C ARG A 210 4.88 -3.69 22.39
N SER A 211 6.00 -4.30 22.70
CA SER A 211 7.32 -3.82 22.30
C SER A 211 7.94 -4.84 21.34
N PHE A 212 8.61 -4.34 20.32
CA PHE A 212 9.36 -5.16 19.37
C PHE A 212 10.76 -4.54 19.16
N ASP A 213 11.78 -5.39 19.14
CA ASP A 213 13.16 -4.95 18.93
C ASP A 213 13.50 -5.08 17.43
N PHE A 214 13.53 -3.94 16.77
CA PHE A 214 13.77 -3.87 15.33
C PHE A 214 15.25 -3.94 15.00
N PRO A 215 15.61 -4.61 13.89
CA PRO A 215 17.00 -4.76 13.47
C PRO A 215 17.61 -3.45 12.94
N ASP A 216 18.86 -3.53 12.51
CA ASP A 216 19.62 -2.50 11.79
C ASP A 216 19.77 -1.16 12.56
N GLY A 217 19.85 -1.25 13.89
CA GLY A 217 20.05 -0.11 14.79
C GLY A 217 18.79 0.73 15.05
N ILE A 218 17.63 0.29 14.58
CA ILE A 218 16.34 0.92 14.94
C ILE A 218 16.04 0.69 16.43
N GLY A 219 16.24 -0.56 16.92
CA GLY A 219 16.07 -0.92 18.32
C GLY A 219 14.61 -1.06 18.77
N PRO A 220 14.37 -1.10 20.10
CA PRO A 220 13.04 -1.36 20.64
C PRO A 220 12.08 -0.21 20.43
N MET A 221 10.90 -0.50 19.85
CA MET A 221 9.81 0.44 19.67
C MET A 221 8.50 -0.14 20.17
N ASN A 222 7.58 0.74 20.57
CA ASN A 222 6.21 0.36 20.83
C ASN A 222 5.47 0.13 19.51
N ILE A 223 4.78 -1.01 19.42
CA ILE A 223 3.91 -1.36 18.32
C ILE A 223 2.48 -1.50 18.82
N TYR A 224 1.54 -1.10 17.98
CA TYR A 224 0.11 -1.11 18.30
C TYR A 224 -0.63 -1.96 17.29
N ARG A 225 -1.50 -2.86 17.76
CA ARG A 225 -2.27 -3.72 16.87
C ARG A 225 -3.34 -2.90 16.17
N MET A 226 -3.40 -3.06 14.85
CA MET A 226 -4.37 -2.44 13.97
C MET A 226 -5.03 -3.49 13.07
N TYR A 227 -6.06 -3.08 12.37
CA TYR A 227 -6.53 -3.78 11.20
C TYR A 227 -5.75 -3.28 9.96
N HIS A 228 -5.42 -4.22 9.06
CA HIS A 228 -4.91 -3.89 7.74
C HIS A 228 -5.39 -4.94 6.74
N GLU A 229 -5.68 -4.52 5.51
CA GLU A 229 -6.48 -5.30 4.56
C GLU A 229 -5.81 -6.56 4.03
N GLU A 230 -4.47 -6.62 3.96
CA GLU A 230 -3.78 -7.82 3.47
C GLU A 230 -4.08 -9.06 4.31
N MET A 231 -4.44 -8.88 5.58
CA MET A 231 -4.86 -10.01 6.41
C MET A 231 -6.07 -10.73 5.82
N GLU A 232 -7.00 -10.02 5.15
CA GLU A 232 -8.18 -10.66 4.53
C GLU A 232 -7.76 -11.63 3.42
N SER A 233 -6.87 -11.20 2.55
CA SER A 233 -6.42 -12.02 1.43
C SER A 233 -5.50 -13.16 1.90
N ILE A 234 -4.59 -12.88 2.83
CA ILE A 234 -3.68 -13.89 3.39
C ILE A 234 -4.45 -15.05 4.03
N VAL A 235 -5.41 -14.77 4.92
CA VAL A 235 -6.18 -15.85 5.59
C VAL A 235 -7.12 -16.58 4.62
N LYS A 236 -7.58 -15.91 3.57
CA LYS A 236 -8.39 -16.52 2.51
C LYS A 236 -7.59 -17.51 1.66
N HIS A 237 -6.35 -17.16 1.30
CA HIS A 237 -5.55 -17.94 0.36
C HIS A 237 -4.59 -18.93 1.04
N ILE A 238 -4.32 -18.76 2.35
CA ILE A 238 -3.49 -19.68 3.14
C ILE A 238 -4.31 -20.22 4.32
N PRO A 239 -5.14 -21.23 4.10
CA PRO A 239 -6.16 -21.67 5.08
C PRO A 239 -5.57 -22.35 6.34
N THR A 240 -4.27 -22.61 6.38
CA THR A 240 -3.59 -23.15 7.57
C THR A 240 -3.37 -22.10 8.66
N ILE A 241 -3.54 -20.82 8.33
CA ILE A 241 -3.32 -19.71 9.27
C ILE A 241 -4.42 -19.69 10.33
N LYS A 242 -4.01 -19.80 11.59
CA LYS A 242 -4.85 -19.73 12.79
C LYS A 242 -4.85 -18.34 13.43
N LYS A 243 -3.75 -17.58 13.23
CA LYS A 243 -3.58 -16.24 13.77
C LYS A 243 -2.92 -15.33 12.72
N ALA A 244 -3.53 -14.17 12.45
CA ALA A 244 -2.94 -13.11 11.63
C ALA A 244 -3.20 -11.75 12.27
N GLN A 245 -2.14 -10.97 12.44
CA GLN A 245 -2.19 -9.66 13.09
C GLN A 245 -1.31 -8.66 12.31
N PHE A 246 -1.72 -7.40 12.37
CA PHE A 246 -0.93 -6.28 11.87
C PHE A 246 -0.57 -5.33 13.02
N TRP A 247 0.68 -4.87 13.03
CA TRP A 247 1.26 -4.04 14.06
C TRP A 247 1.99 -2.85 13.44
N MET A 248 1.72 -1.65 13.93
CA MET A 248 2.37 -0.43 13.46
C MET A 248 2.94 0.39 14.62
N THR A 249 4.03 1.10 14.34
CA THR A 249 4.64 2.03 15.30
C THR A 249 4.01 3.40 15.23
N PHE A 250 3.82 4.04 16.39
CA PHE A 250 3.43 5.45 16.50
C PHE A 250 4.25 6.12 17.59
N SER A 251 4.64 7.38 17.36
CA SER A 251 5.25 8.17 18.44
C SER A 251 4.21 8.58 19.48
N ASP A 252 4.60 8.67 20.74
CA ASP A 252 3.72 9.13 21.81
C ASP A 252 3.17 10.53 21.52
N ASN A 253 3.95 11.37 20.84
CA ASN A 253 3.52 12.70 20.43
C ASN A 253 2.40 12.65 19.39
N TYR A 254 2.50 11.76 18.38
CA TYR A 254 1.46 11.56 17.39
C TYR A 254 0.16 11.08 18.05
N LEU A 255 0.23 10.06 18.90
CA LEU A 255 -0.95 9.49 19.58
C LEU A 255 -1.63 10.52 20.49
N LYS A 256 -0.86 11.32 21.21
CA LYS A 256 -1.42 12.38 22.06
C LYS A 256 -2.20 13.43 21.26
N HIS A 257 -1.67 13.87 20.12
CA HIS A 257 -2.39 14.82 19.26
C HIS A 257 -3.64 14.18 18.65
N LEU A 258 -3.54 12.93 18.18
CA LEU A 258 -4.67 12.19 17.62
C LEU A 258 -5.80 12.04 18.64
N GLU A 259 -5.48 11.68 19.89
CA GLU A 259 -6.46 11.58 20.98
C GLU A 259 -7.21 12.89 21.20
N VAL A 260 -6.50 14.03 21.25
CA VAL A 260 -7.13 15.34 21.39
C VAL A 260 -8.05 15.65 20.21
N LEU A 261 -7.60 15.37 18.97
CA LEU A 261 -8.39 15.60 17.76
C LEU A 261 -9.66 14.73 17.74
N GLN A 262 -9.58 13.47 18.20
CA GLN A 262 -10.73 12.59 18.36
C GLN A 262 -11.71 13.14 19.42
N ASN A 263 -11.21 13.50 20.60
CA ASN A 263 -12.02 13.99 21.72
C ASN A 263 -12.79 15.27 21.39
N VAL A 264 -12.23 16.13 20.53
CA VAL A 264 -12.93 17.36 20.07
C VAL A 264 -13.70 17.16 18.76
N GLY A 265 -13.77 15.93 18.23
CA GLY A 265 -14.54 15.58 17.04
C GLY A 265 -13.94 16.01 15.70
N MET A 266 -12.65 16.37 15.65
CA MET A 266 -11.98 16.77 14.41
C MET A 266 -11.70 15.61 13.44
N THR A 267 -11.79 14.37 13.92
CA THR A 267 -11.61 13.15 13.09
C THR A 267 -12.93 12.61 12.51
N ARG A 268 -14.06 13.28 12.76
CA ARG A 268 -15.37 12.88 12.25
C ARG A 268 -15.43 12.97 10.73
N ILE A 269 -16.09 12.00 10.11
CA ILE A 269 -16.31 11.89 8.66
C ILE A 269 -17.73 12.32 8.24
N ASP A 270 -18.64 12.50 9.20
CA ASP A 270 -19.98 13.01 8.97
C ASP A 270 -20.00 14.56 8.92
N GLU A 271 -21.02 15.10 8.26
CA GLU A 271 -21.22 16.54 8.14
C GLU A 271 -21.63 17.20 9.46
N VAL A 272 -21.04 18.33 9.78
CA VAL A 272 -21.47 19.23 10.85
C VAL A 272 -21.84 20.59 10.28
N GLU A 273 -22.81 21.25 10.90
CA GLU A 273 -23.23 22.59 10.47
C GLU A 273 -22.33 23.65 11.10
N TYR A 274 -21.82 24.58 10.29
CA TYR A 274 -21.08 25.75 10.72
C TYR A 274 -21.46 26.98 9.88
N ASN A 275 -22.05 27.99 10.52
CA ASN A 275 -22.52 29.24 9.85
C ASN A 275 -23.38 28.97 8.59
N GLY A 276 -24.33 28.03 8.67
CA GLY A 276 -25.21 27.65 7.58
C GLY A 276 -24.57 26.84 6.44
N GLN A 277 -23.32 26.40 6.62
CA GLN A 277 -22.61 25.52 5.70
C GLN A 277 -22.38 24.16 6.34
N LYS A 278 -22.46 23.10 5.54
CA LYS A 278 -22.10 21.76 5.96
C LYS A 278 -20.62 21.54 5.71
N ILE A 279 -19.89 21.15 6.73
CA ILE A 279 -18.46 20.80 6.65
C ILE A 279 -18.21 19.41 7.24
N VAL A 280 -17.25 18.69 6.71
CA VAL A 280 -16.74 17.43 7.29
C VAL A 280 -15.48 17.78 8.07
N PRO A 281 -15.46 17.61 9.41
CA PRO A 281 -14.33 18.02 10.26
C PRO A 281 -12.99 17.46 9.79
N LEU A 282 -12.94 16.16 9.42
CA LEU A 282 -11.72 15.51 8.91
C LEU A 282 -11.21 16.17 7.61
N GLN A 283 -12.10 16.61 6.71
CA GLN A 283 -11.69 17.31 5.49
C GLN A 283 -11.10 18.69 5.80
N PHE A 284 -11.64 19.37 6.80
CA PHE A 284 -11.08 20.64 7.26
C PHE A 284 -9.71 20.41 7.94
N LEU A 285 -9.59 19.41 8.82
CA LEU A 285 -8.31 19.03 9.42
C LEU A 285 -7.24 18.72 8.36
N LYS A 286 -7.59 17.95 7.35
CA LYS A 286 -6.70 17.64 6.21
C LYS A 286 -6.22 18.91 5.48
N ALA A 287 -7.08 19.93 5.36
CA ALA A 287 -6.74 21.18 4.68
C ALA A 287 -5.74 22.06 5.45
N VAL A 288 -5.67 21.90 6.78
CA VAL A 288 -4.74 22.67 7.65
C VAL A 288 -3.47 21.92 7.99
N LEU A 289 -3.42 20.60 7.78
CA LEU A 289 -2.22 19.79 7.99
C LEU A 289 -1.20 20.01 6.85
N PRO A 290 0.11 19.84 7.12
CA PRO A 290 1.12 19.85 6.07
C PRO A 290 0.83 18.82 4.97
N ASP A 291 1.04 19.20 3.71
CA ASP A 291 1.00 18.22 2.60
C ASP A 291 2.12 17.19 2.81
N PRO A 292 1.83 15.88 2.85
CA PRO A 292 2.84 14.83 3.08
C PRO A 292 4.01 14.90 2.09
N GLY A 293 3.78 15.34 0.85
CA GLY A 293 4.84 15.53 -0.14
C GLY A 293 5.86 16.61 0.28
N SER A 294 5.43 17.62 1.05
CA SER A 294 6.34 18.67 1.54
C SER A 294 7.26 18.21 2.68
N LEU A 295 6.94 17.08 3.31
CA LEU A 295 7.72 16.51 4.40
C LEU A 295 8.94 15.71 3.92
N GLY A 296 8.95 15.29 2.65
CA GLY A 296 10.00 14.45 2.08
C GLY A 296 11.41 14.94 2.36
N PRO A 297 11.76 16.22 2.09
CA PRO A 297 13.11 16.74 2.35
C PRO A 297 13.46 16.90 3.83
N LEU A 298 12.47 16.82 4.72
CA LEU A 298 12.64 16.97 6.16
C LEU A 298 12.73 15.62 6.88
N THR A 299 12.23 14.56 6.26
CA THR A 299 12.11 13.24 6.89
C THR A 299 13.45 12.52 6.89
N LYS A 300 13.91 12.10 8.07
CA LYS A 300 15.15 11.37 8.29
C LYS A 300 14.89 10.09 9.06
N GLY A 301 15.79 9.12 8.90
CA GLY A 301 15.68 7.83 9.55
C GLY A 301 15.20 6.73 8.61
N LYS A 302 14.71 5.63 9.16
CA LYS A 302 14.44 4.41 8.41
C LYS A 302 13.04 3.87 8.68
N THR A 303 12.52 3.09 7.73
CA THR A 303 11.41 2.17 7.97
C THR A 303 11.93 0.74 8.08
N CYS A 304 11.21 -0.10 8.81
CA CYS A 304 11.40 -1.55 8.84
C CYS A 304 10.03 -2.22 8.75
N ILE A 305 9.75 -2.83 7.60
CA ILE A 305 8.45 -3.47 7.38
C ILE A 305 8.71 -4.94 7.05
N GLY A 306 7.98 -5.85 7.71
CA GLY A 306 8.20 -7.26 7.52
C GLY A 306 7.14 -8.17 8.12
N VAL A 307 7.39 -9.46 8.01
CA VAL A 307 6.50 -10.54 8.46
C VAL A 307 7.27 -11.50 9.33
N VAL A 308 6.80 -11.71 10.56
CA VAL A 308 7.19 -12.86 11.37
C VAL A 308 6.19 -13.98 11.13
N ALA A 309 6.60 -14.99 10.38
CA ALA A 309 5.80 -16.18 10.11
C ALA A 309 6.19 -17.32 11.03
N ARG A 310 5.21 -18.00 11.61
CA ARG A 310 5.39 -19.17 12.49
C ARG A 310 4.55 -20.33 12.00
N GLY A 311 5.05 -21.53 12.20
CA GLY A 311 4.35 -22.73 11.80
C GLY A 311 5.19 -23.99 11.98
N LEU A 312 4.99 -24.95 11.09
CA LEU A 312 5.69 -26.25 11.13
C LEU A 312 6.63 -26.38 9.93
N LYS A 313 7.79 -26.96 10.17
CA LYS A 313 8.72 -27.48 9.17
C LYS A 313 9.22 -28.87 9.62
N ASP A 314 9.01 -29.88 8.79
CA ASP A 314 9.31 -31.28 9.13
C ASP A 314 8.70 -31.72 10.48
N GLY A 315 7.45 -31.27 10.73
CA GLY A 315 6.70 -31.54 11.96
C GLY A 315 7.19 -30.80 13.21
N LYS A 316 8.16 -29.90 13.09
CA LYS A 316 8.71 -29.11 14.20
C LYS A 316 8.28 -27.64 14.09
N ARG A 317 8.02 -27.01 15.23
CA ARG A 317 7.74 -25.56 15.29
C ARG A 317 8.97 -24.79 14.79
N ARG A 318 8.73 -23.86 13.89
CA ARG A 318 9.75 -22.98 13.31
C ARG A 318 9.18 -21.58 13.09
N GLN A 319 10.04 -20.59 13.10
CA GLN A 319 9.70 -19.22 12.76
C GLN A 319 10.75 -18.60 11.84
N VAL A 320 10.30 -17.66 11.01
CA VAL A 320 11.13 -16.89 10.11
C VAL A 320 10.68 -15.43 10.13
N TYR A 321 11.64 -14.50 10.18
CA TYR A 321 11.38 -13.07 10.01
C TYR A 321 11.91 -12.65 8.65
N ILE A 322 11.02 -12.10 7.81
CA ILE A 322 11.32 -11.60 6.48
C ILE A 322 10.98 -10.12 6.47
N TYR A 323 11.94 -9.27 6.18
CA TYR A 323 11.75 -7.82 6.30
C TYR A 323 12.57 -7.02 5.29
N ASN A 324 12.25 -5.74 5.19
CA ASN A 324 12.99 -4.73 4.44
C ASN A 324 13.32 -3.55 5.34
N ILE A 325 14.49 -2.96 5.12
CA ILE A 325 14.87 -1.66 5.69
C ILE A 325 14.94 -0.65 4.55
N CYS A 326 14.29 0.50 4.74
CA CYS A 326 14.29 1.57 3.76
C CYS A 326 14.64 2.92 4.41
N ASP A 327 15.60 3.65 3.81
CA ASP A 327 16.10 4.90 4.35
C ASP A 327 15.40 6.09 3.68
N HIS A 328 14.83 7.02 4.49
CA HIS A 328 14.07 8.16 4.00
C HIS A 328 14.91 9.12 3.14
N GLU A 329 16.13 9.41 3.56
CA GLU A 329 17.01 10.38 2.88
C GLU A 329 17.52 9.82 1.54
N ALA A 330 17.82 8.50 1.51
CA ALA A 330 18.22 7.81 0.29
C ALA A 330 17.08 7.79 -0.74
N CYS A 331 15.85 7.47 -0.33
CA CYS A 331 14.68 7.50 -1.20
C CYS A 331 14.42 8.91 -1.75
N TYR A 332 14.47 9.91 -0.87
CA TYR A 332 14.27 11.29 -1.30
C TYR A 332 15.32 11.75 -2.31
N LYS A 333 16.58 11.39 -2.11
CA LYS A 333 17.66 11.69 -3.06
C LYS A 333 17.45 11.03 -4.41
N GLU A 334 16.88 9.83 -4.45
CA GLU A 334 16.68 9.08 -5.69
C GLU A 334 15.47 9.58 -6.50
N VAL A 335 14.33 9.74 -5.84
CA VAL A 335 13.04 9.96 -6.52
C VAL A 335 12.25 11.17 -6.01
N GLY A 336 12.82 11.98 -5.11
CA GLY A 336 12.14 13.15 -4.53
C GLY A 336 10.95 12.82 -3.62
N SER A 337 10.88 11.60 -3.10
CA SER A 337 9.82 11.14 -2.18
C SER A 337 10.46 10.35 -1.04
N GLN A 338 9.87 10.43 0.15
CA GLN A 338 10.36 9.73 1.35
C GLN A 338 9.97 8.23 1.35
N ALA A 339 10.54 7.44 2.30
CA ALA A 339 10.44 5.99 2.31
C ALA A 339 9.00 5.44 2.28
N ILE A 340 8.01 6.05 2.95
CA ILE A 340 6.64 5.54 2.95
C ILE A 340 6.03 5.53 1.54
N SER A 341 6.27 6.60 0.75
CA SER A 341 5.86 6.61 -0.66
C SER A 341 6.70 5.67 -1.52
N TYR A 342 7.97 5.49 -1.17
CA TYR A 342 8.91 4.65 -1.90
C TYR A 342 8.58 3.16 -1.71
N THR A 343 8.35 2.73 -0.48
CA THR A 343 7.97 1.35 -0.16
C THR A 343 6.65 0.94 -0.81
N THR A 344 5.70 1.86 -0.96
CA THR A 344 4.45 1.60 -1.70
C THR A 344 4.65 1.63 -3.22
N GLY A 345 5.41 2.61 -3.75
CA GLY A 345 5.50 2.83 -5.19
C GLY A 345 6.39 1.84 -5.94
N VAL A 346 7.49 1.40 -5.32
CA VAL A 346 8.41 0.44 -5.96
C VAL A 346 7.72 -0.91 -6.22
N PRO A 347 7.01 -1.53 -5.27
CA PRO A 347 6.29 -2.78 -5.52
C PRO A 347 5.20 -2.67 -6.58
N ALA A 348 4.52 -1.52 -6.71
CA ALA A 348 3.56 -1.29 -7.78
C ALA A 348 4.21 -1.41 -9.17
N VAL A 349 5.43 -0.88 -9.31
CA VAL A 349 6.19 -1.02 -10.56
C VAL A 349 6.64 -2.47 -10.77
N VAL A 350 7.10 -3.15 -9.72
CA VAL A 350 7.51 -4.57 -9.79
C VAL A 350 6.32 -5.47 -10.16
N GLY A 351 5.15 -5.26 -9.55
CA GLY A 351 3.91 -5.95 -9.94
C GLY A 351 3.56 -5.72 -11.42
N GLY A 352 3.67 -4.46 -11.87
CA GLY A 352 3.50 -4.12 -13.29
C GLY A 352 4.51 -4.83 -14.20
N ILE A 353 5.76 -4.97 -13.78
CA ILE A 353 6.79 -5.77 -14.51
C ILE A 353 6.36 -7.25 -14.55
N MET A 354 5.92 -7.83 -13.44
CA MET A 354 5.46 -9.23 -13.40
C MET A 354 4.30 -9.46 -14.38
N MET A 355 3.31 -8.57 -14.40
CA MET A 355 2.17 -8.65 -15.31
C MET A 355 2.58 -8.50 -16.78
N LEU A 356 3.36 -7.46 -17.12
CA LEU A 356 3.74 -7.13 -18.49
C LEU A 356 4.75 -8.12 -19.10
N THR A 357 5.54 -8.80 -18.27
CA THR A 357 6.46 -9.85 -18.71
C THR A 357 5.83 -11.24 -18.73
N GLY A 358 4.60 -11.39 -18.23
CA GLY A 358 3.90 -12.66 -18.12
C GLY A 358 4.41 -13.59 -17.02
N LYS A 359 5.32 -13.12 -16.14
CA LYS A 359 5.78 -13.89 -14.98
C LYS A 359 4.64 -14.14 -13.99
N TRP A 360 3.78 -13.15 -13.83
CA TRP A 360 2.50 -13.28 -13.15
C TRP A 360 1.38 -13.03 -14.14
N ARG A 361 0.56 -14.03 -14.41
CA ARG A 361 -0.56 -13.91 -15.33
C ARG A 361 -1.72 -14.79 -14.86
N GLY A 362 -2.93 -14.24 -14.97
CA GLY A 362 -4.19 -14.89 -14.70
C GLY A 362 -5.33 -14.12 -15.35
N GLU A 363 -6.53 -14.70 -15.34
CA GLU A 363 -7.76 -14.02 -15.77
C GLU A 363 -8.67 -13.88 -14.56
N GLY A 364 -8.95 -12.65 -14.14
CA GLY A 364 -9.71 -12.35 -12.93
C GLY A 364 -9.01 -11.33 -12.03
N VAL A 365 -9.35 -11.37 -10.73
CA VAL A 365 -8.85 -10.48 -9.69
C VAL A 365 -7.99 -11.29 -8.72
N PHE A 366 -6.77 -10.83 -8.46
CA PHE A 366 -5.77 -11.55 -7.67
C PHE A 366 -5.12 -10.65 -6.63
N ASN A 367 -4.76 -11.24 -5.49
CA ASN A 367 -3.85 -10.65 -4.52
C ASN A 367 -2.45 -11.27 -4.69
N MET A 368 -1.44 -10.62 -4.14
CA MET A 368 -0.03 -10.89 -4.46
C MET A 368 0.46 -12.28 -3.97
N GLU A 369 -0.06 -12.79 -2.84
CA GLU A 369 0.30 -14.10 -2.28
C GLU A 369 -0.14 -15.29 -3.13
N GLN A 370 -0.99 -15.07 -4.13
CA GLN A 370 -1.46 -16.12 -5.03
C GLN A 370 -0.45 -16.50 -6.11
N PHE A 371 0.65 -15.75 -6.23
CA PHE A 371 1.68 -15.95 -7.23
C PHE A 371 3.00 -16.43 -6.62
N ASP A 372 3.90 -16.92 -7.49
CA ASP A 372 5.26 -17.26 -7.09
C ASP A 372 6.00 -16.01 -6.59
N PRO A 373 6.47 -15.99 -5.32
CA PRO A 373 7.15 -14.84 -4.74
C PRO A 373 8.54 -14.57 -5.34
N GLU A 374 9.23 -15.60 -5.83
CA GLU A 374 10.65 -15.49 -6.18
C GLU A 374 10.92 -14.53 -7.34
N PRO A 375 10.20 -14.60 -8.49
CA PRO A 375 10.43 -13.68 -9.59
C PRO A 375 10.20 -12.21 -9.23
N PHE A 376 9.29 -11.97 -8.28
CA PHE A 376 9.01 -10.63 -7.77
C PHE A 376 10.18 -10.10 -6.92
N LEU A 377 10.66 -10.92 -5.99
CA LEU A 377 11.76 -10.55 -5.09
C LEU A 377 13.09 -10.38 -5.83
N GLU A 378 13.34 -11.16 -6.90
CA GLU A 378 14.50 -10.98 -7.79
C GLU A 378 14.56 -9.59 -8.42
N VAL A 379 13.41 -8.97 -8.68
CA VAL A 379 13.31 -7.62 -9.24
C VAL A 379 13.25 -6.56 -8.15
N LEU A 380 12.58 -6.84 -7.03
CA LEU A 380 12.34 -5.88 -5.94
C LEU A 380 13.65 -5.34 -5.34
N GLY A 381 14.60 -6.24 -5.03
CA GLY A 381 15.89 -5.88 -4.44
C GLY A 381 16.68 -4.88 -5.29
N PRO A 382 16.98 -5.19 -6.55
CA PRO A 382 17.64 -4.26 -7.48
C PRO A 382 16.90 -2.94 -7.72
N MET A 383 15.58 -2.92 -7.51
CA MET A 383 14.79 -1.69 -7.61
C MET A 383 14.78 -0.85 -6.31
N GLY A 384 15.56 -1.24 -5.29
CA GLY A 384 15.82 -0.42 -4.11
C GLY A 384 15.19 -0.93 -2.81
N LEU A 385 14.51 -2.10 -2.84
CA LEU A 385 13.90 -2.71 -1.65
C LEU A 385 14.43 -4.13 -1.43
N PRO A 386 15.68 -4.28 -0.94
CA PRO A 386 16.25 -5.60 -0.68
C PRO A 386 15.51 -6.33 0.44
N THR A 387 15.32 -7.63 0.27
CA THR A 387 14.70 -8.52 1.25
C THR A 387 15.76 -9.12 2.16
N VAL A 388 15.53 -9.07 3.47
CA VAL A 388 16.33 -9.75 4.48
C VAL A 388 15.53 -10.90 5.06
N VAL A 389 16.14 -12.06 5.19
CA VAL A 389 15.53 -13.26 5.78
C VAL A 389 16.37 -13.70 6.96
N VAL A 390 15.74 -13.79 8.13
CA VAL A 390 16.33 -14.38 9.34
C VAL A 390 15.53 -15.63 9.68
N ASP A 391 16.15 -16.77 9.40
CA ASP A 391 15.52 -18.09 9.55
C ASP A 391 15.94 -18.71 10.89
N GLY A 392 14.97 -19.18 11.68
CA GLY A 392 15.20 -19.85 12.95
C GLY A 392 15.56 -18.93 14.13
N GLY A 393 15.30 -17.64 14.06
CA GLY A 393 15.41 -16.73 15.20
C GLY A 393 14.31 -16.94 16.24
N GLU A 394 14.45 -16.29 17.41
CA GLU A 394 13.40 -16.22 18.43
C GLU A 394 12.83 -14.79 18.47
N TRP A 395 11.56 -14.66 18.12
CA TRP A 395 10.80 -13.41 18.24
C TRP A 395 9.64 -13.60 19.20
N PRO A 396 9.28 -12.54 19.95
CA PRO A 396 8.19 -12.65 20.91
C PRO A 396 6.88 -13.03 20.20
N GLU A 397 6.06 -13.81 20.88
CA GLU A 397 4.66 -13.98 20.51
C GLU A 397 3.93 -12.67 20.81
N LEU A 398 3.35 -12.05 19.78
CA LEU A 398 2.66 -10.76 19.86
C LEU A 398 1.16 -10.92 20.13
#